data_30870b9ac91bc431da5f33cc593cd5e8
#
_entry.id   30870b9ac91bc431da5f33cc593cd5e8
#
_cell.length_a   1.000
_cell.length_b   1.000
_cell.length_c   1.000
_cell.angle_alpha   90.00
_cell.angle_beta   90.00
_cell.angle_gamma   90.00
#
_symmetry.space_group_name_H-M   'P 1'
#
loop_
_entity.id
_entity.type
_entity.pdbx_description
1 polymer ?
#
loop_
_entity_poly.entity_id
_entity_poly.type
_entity_poly.pdbx_seq_one_letter_code
_entity_poly.pdbx_strand_id
1 'polypeptide(L)'
;MGTNTSTEKKLKMMSNKELALFCDQMAMIIKAGQTPESGINLMLEDAASNEAKLILEPIAKMCDLGEPFHKACAESGVFPKYALDMIEIGNTSGKLDDVLESLANHYNREEAIAQSIKSAVTYPFLIICMMLVVILVLVIKVLPIFQQVFVQLGTEMTGFSKGLLNFGNTLSTYSAIFIALVIIIALAFLYFTKTTIGKRQLSSFCSTFPLTKGFYEKVAAGRFASGMAIMKAAGLDTDKSLDLTSQLVDNEAMELKIKKCRNLMEGDEHTPGISFSESLAKAGIFSAMYSKMVNIGFKSGSVDKVYKKIADSYDEEIETSLSNTISILEPTLVIILSVVVCLILLSVIMPLMGIMSSIG
;
A
#
# COMPACT_ATOMS: atom_id res chain seq x y z
N MET A 1 -45.48 20.99 11.93
CA MET A 1 -44.23 21.45 11.22
C MET A 1 -43.10 20.62 11.74
N GLY A 2 -42.83 19.49 11.14
CA GLY A 2 -41.73 18.59 11.51
C GLY A 2 -40.55 18.87 10.55
N THR A 3 -39.50 19.43 11.07
CA THR A 3 -38.24 19.61 10.33
C THR A 3 -37.60 18.22 10.17
N ASN A 4 -37.75 17.65 8.98
CA ASN A 4 -36.92 16.52 8.53
C ASN A 4 -35.47 17.01 8.38
N THR A 5 -34.68 16.90 9.41
CA THR A 5 -33.22 16.86 9.33
C THR A 5 -32.85 15.50 8.73
N SER A 6 -32.86 15.40 7.41
CA SER A 6 -32.15 14.35 6.70
C SER A 6 -30.67 14.47 7.06
N THR A 7 -30.19 13.57 7.89
CA THR A 7 -28.76 13.36 8.14
C THR A 7 -28.14 13.04 6.78
N GLU A 8 -27.53 14.03 6.14
CA GLU A 8 -26.69 13.83 4.93
C GLU A 8 -25.61 12.82 5.31
N LYS A 9 -25.80 11.59 4.91
CA LYS A 9 -24.82 10.53 5.06
C LYS A 9 -23.65 10.91 4.16
N LYS A 10 -22.63 11.51 4.76
CA LYS A 10 -21.40 11.93 4.07
C LYS A 10 -20.90 10.71 3.29
N LEU A 11 -21.02 10.76 1.96
CA LEU A 11 -20.54 9.70 1.08
C LEU A 11 -19.05 9.46 1.33
N LYS A 12 -18.65 8.21 1.29
CA LYS A 12 -17.24 7.83 1.45
C LYS A 12 -16.49 8.20 0.17
N MET A 13 -15.24 8.65 0.30
CA MET A 13 -14.36 8.83 -0.84
C MET A 13 -14.28 7.55 -1.66
N MET A 14 -14.31 7.67 -2.98
CA MET A 14 -14.16 6.54 -3.91
C MET A 14 -12.81 5.83 -3.67
N SER A 15 -12.82 4.50 -3.75
CA SER A 15 -11.61 3.70 -3.74
C SER A 15 -10.82 3.88 -5.06
N ASN A 16 -9.54 3.51 -5.05
CA ASN A 16 -8.72 3.56 -6.27
C ASN A 16 -9.36 2.77 -7.42
N LYS A 17 -9.94 1.61 -7.11
CA LYS A 17 -10.64 0.78 -8.11
C LYS A 17 -11.86 1.47 -8.71
N GLU A 18 -12.68 2.14 -7.89
CA GLU A 18 -13.85 2.88 -8.35
C GLU A 18 -13.46 4.10 -9.16
N LEU A 19 -12.42 4.85 -8.73
CA LEU A 19 -11.87 5.98 -9.47
C LEU A 19 -11.30 5.55 -10.82
N ALA A 20 -10.54 4.45 -10.85
CA ALA A 20 -10.00 3.90 -12.09
C ALA A 20 -11.11 3.56 -13.08
N LEU A 21 -12.14 2.84 -12.61
CA LEU A 21 -13.28 2.44 -13.46
C LEU A 21 -14.05 3.66 -13.99
N PHE A 22 -14.34 4.63 -13.12
CA PHE A 22 -15.02 5.87 -13.50
C PHE A 22 -14.22 6.63 -14.58
N CYS A 23 -12.92 6.85 -14.34
CA CYS A 23 -12.06 7.56 -15.28
C CYS A 23 -11.92 6.83 -16.62
N ASP A 24 -11.80 5.49 -16.59
CA ASP A 24 -11.67 4.66 -17.79
C ASP A 24 -12.95 4.71 -18.64
N GLN A 25 -14.12 4.53 -18.02
CA GLN A 25 -15.40 4.63 -18.71
C GLN A 25 -15.62 6.02 -19.31
N MET A 26 -15.36 7.08 -18.55
CA MET A 26 -15.49 8.45 -19.05
C MET A 26 -14.50 8.74 -20.18
N ALA A 27 -13.25 8.26 -20.08
CA ALA A 27 -12.27 8.40 -21.16
C ALA A 27 -12.74 7.74 -22.45
N MET A 28 -13.26 6.50 -22.37
CA MET A 28 -13.81 5.80 -23.54
C MET A 28 -14.98 6.54 -24.18
N ILE A 29 -15.91 7.05 -23.37
CA ILE A 29 -17.10 7.78 -23.85
C ILE A 29 -16.69 9.08 -24.55
N ILE A 30 -15.77 9.83 -23.97
CA ILE A 30 -15.28 11.11 -24.55
C ILE A 30 -14.47 10.84 -25.81
N LYS A 31 -13.63 9.79 -25.85
CA LYS A 31 -12.92 9.36 -27.07
C LYS A 31 -13.86 8.94 -28.20
N ALA A 32 -15.04 8.43 -27.85
CA ALA A 32 -16.09 8.16 -28.84
C ALA A 32 -16.81 9.42 -29.35
N GLY A 33 -16.38 10.62 -28.92
CA GLY A 33 -16.93 11.90 -29.36
C GLY A 33 -18.18 12.35 -28.58
N GLN A 34 -18.49 11.71 -27.46
CA GLN A 34 -19.59 12.12 -26.58
C GLN A 34 -19.14 13.22 -25.62
N THR A 35 -20.09 14.04 -25.17
CA THR A 35 -19.84 15.04 -24.15
C THR A 35 -19.72 14.42 -22.76
N PRO A 36 -19.01 15.03 -21.79
CA PRO A 36 -18.97 14.55 -20.40
C PRO A 36 -20.38 14.40 -19.77
N GLU A 37 -21.29 15.31 -20.08
CA GLU A 37 -22.70 15.26 -19.66
C GLU A 37 -23.40 13.99 -20.16
N SER A 38 -23.29 13.72 -21.48
CA SER A 38 -23.86 12.49 -22.07
C SER A 38 -23.24 11.23 -21.44
N GLY A 39 -21.93 11.27 -21.15
CA GLY A 39 -21.23 10.18 -20.49
C GLY A 39 -21.75 9.88 -19.09
N ILE A 40 -21.94 10.90 -18.27
CA ILE A 40 -22.48 10.74 -16.92
C ILE A 40 -23.91 10.21 -16.95
N ASN A 41 -24.76 10.72 -17.86
CA ASN A 41 -26.13 10.25 -17.99
C ASN A 41 -26.17 8.77 -18.41
N LEU A 42 -25.32 8.37 -19.35
CA LEU A 42 -25.18 6.95 -19.75
C LEU A 42 -24.75 6.05 -18.58
N MET A 43 -23.74 6.49 -17.82
CA MET A 43 -23.28 5.75 -16.63
C MET A 43 -24.36 5.69 -15.54
N LEU A 44 -25.20 6.71 -15.42
CA LEU A 44 -26.30 6.75 -14.46
C LEU A 44 -27.44 5.77 -14.84
N GLU A 45 -27.75 5.67 -16.13
CA GLU A 45 -28.72 4.69 -16.66
C GLU A 45 -28.27 3.25 -16.40
N ASP A 46 -26.97 2.96 -16.59
CA ASP A 46 -26.38 1.64 -16.38
C ASP A 46 -26.05 1.34 -14.90
N ALA A 47 -26.25 2.30 -14.01
CA ALA A 47 -25.89 2.15 -12.59
C ALA A 47 -26.75 1.08 -11.89
N ALA A 48 -26.14 -0.10 -11.64
CA ALA A 48 -26.81 -1.23 -11.00
C ALA A 48 -26.97 -1.07 -9.47
N SER A 49 -26.12 -0.26 -8.82
CA SER A 49 -26.13 -0.07 -7.37
C SER A 49 -26.71 1.28 -6.96
N ASN A 50 -27.41 1.31 -5.84
CA ASN A 50 -27.89 2.58 -5.25
C ASN A 50 -26.74 3.51 -4.87
N GLU A 51 -25.57 2.96 -4.50
CA GLU A 51 -24.38 3.73 -4.15
C GLU A 51 -23.81 4.47 -5.37
N ALA A 52 -23.75 3.80 -6.54
CA ALA A 52 -23.34 4.42 -7.79
C ALA A 52 -24.31 5.56 -8.20
N LYS A 53 -25.62 5.33 -8.06
CA LYS A 53 -26.63 6.37 -8.35
C LYS A 53 -26.47 7.60 -7.47
N LEU A 54 -26.27 7.41 -6.16
CA LEU A 54 -26.04 8.51 -5.21
C LEU A 54 -24.82 9.35 -5.55
N ILE A 55 -23.80 8.77 -6.21
CA ILE A 55 -22.61 9.49 -6.66
C ILE A 55 -22.86 10.19 -8.00
N LEU A 56 -23.50 9.50 -8.94
CA LEU A 56 -23.66 10.01 -10.31
C LEU A 56 -24.80 11.03 -10.46
N GLU A 57 -25.89 10.91 -9.71
CA GLU A 57 -27.02 11.85 -9.77
C GLU A 57 -26.62 13.32 -9.50
N PRO A 58 -25.84 13.66 -8.45
CA PRO A 58 -25.40 15.03 -8.25
C PRO A 58 -24.55 15.54 -9.42
N ILE A 59 -23.67 14.68 -9.97
CA ILE A 59 -22.81 15.05 -11.10
C ILE A 59 -23.65 15.32 -12.34
N ALA A 60 -24.59 14.43 -12.68
CA ALA A 60 -25.51 14.59 -13.81
C ALA A 60 -26.27 15.91 -13.70
N LYS A 61 -26.87 16.17 -12.53
CA LYS A 61 -27.63 17.41 -12.29
C LYS A 61 -26.79 18.68 -12.49
N MET A 62 -25.53 18.67 -12.05
CA MET A 62 -24.64 19.83 -12.22
C MET A 62 -24.22 19.98 -13.69
N CYS A 63 -23.98 18.87 -14.41
CA CYS A 63 -23.72 18.91 -15.84
C CYS A 63 -24.92 19.45 -16.63
N ASP A 64 -26.15 19.01 -16.30
CA ASP A 64 -27.39 19.50 -16.92
C ASP A 64 -27.61 21.00 -16.70
N LEU A 65 -27.11 21.56 -15.59
CA LEU A 65 -27.12 23.00 -15.31
C LEU A 65 -26.03 23.77 -16.08
N GLY A 66 -25.20 23.09 -16.86
CA GLY A 66 -24.10 23.69 -17.64
C GLY A 66 -22.84 24.01 -16.82
N GLU A 67 -22.72 23.48 -15.62
CA GLU A 67 -21.49 23.66 -14.83
C GLU A 67 -20.33 22.85 -15.44
N PRO A 68 -19.09 23.35 -15.37
CA PRO A 68 -17.91 22.60 -15.83
C PRO A 68 -17.79 21.22 -15.15
N PHE A 69 -17.39 20.20 -15.91
CA PHE A 69 -17.34 18.83 -15.46
C PHE A 69 -16.53 18.61 -14.15
N HIS A 70 -15.39 19.31 -13.99
CA HIS A 70 -14.61 19.21 -12.74
C HIS A 70 -15.37 19.75 -11.51
N LYS A 71 -16.21 20.78 -11.68
CA LYS A 71 -17.06 21.27 -10.59
C LYS A 71 -18.20 20.33 -10.28
N ALA A 72 -18.81 19.74 -11.32
CA ALA A 72 -19.83 18.72 -11.15
C ALA A 72 -19.28 17.51 -10.37
N CYS A 73 -18.07 17.04 -10.69
CA CYS A 73 -17.39 16.00 -9.92
C CYS A 73 -17.11 16.42 -8.47
N ALA A 74 -16.71 17.68 -8.24
CA ALA A 74 -16.41 18.20 -6.90
C ALA A 74 -17.63 18.22 -5.98
N GLU A 75 -18.82 18.51 -6.53
CA GLU A 75 -20.09 18.56 -5.77
C GLU A 75 -20.45 17.22 -5.14
N SER A 76 -20.09 16.10 -5.79
CA SER A 76 -20.30 14.75 -5.23
C SER A 76 -19.53 14.50 -3.94
N GLY A 77 -18.44 15.23 -3.70
CA GLY A 77 -17.58 15.15 -2.50
C GLY A 77 -16.82 13.83 -2.35
N VAL A 78 -16.81 12.96 -3.37
CA VAL A 78 -16.18 11.62 -3.31
C VAL A 78 -14.86 11.52 -4.06
N PHE A 79 -14.52 12.53 -4.87
CA PHE A 79 -13.26 12.57 -5.63
C PHE A 79 -12.13 13.19 -4.81
N PRO A 80 -10.91 12.62 -4.85
CA PRO A 80 -9.75 13.25 -4.25
C PRO A 80 -9.37 14.52 -5.02
N LYS A 81 -8.81 15.50 -4.29
CA LYS A 81 -8.43 16.80 -4.85
C LYS A 81 -7.58 16.68 -6.11
N TYR A 82 -6.60 15.79 -6.10
CA TYR A 82 -5.74 15.53 -7.25
C TYR A 82 -6.53 15.18 -8.53
N ALA A 83 -7.55 14.28 -8.41
CA ALA A 83 -8.38 13.91 -9.55
C ALA A 83 -9.15 15.12 -10.09
N LEU A 84 -9.69 15.96 -9.20
CA LEU A 84 -10.42 17.17 -9.58
C LEU A 84 -9.51 18.19 -10.28
N ASP A 85 -8.32 18.44 -9.74
CA ASP A 85 -7.33 19.34 -10.32
C ASP A 85 -6.92 18.86 -11.74
N MET A 86 -6.76 17.54 -11.91
CA MET A 86 -6.44 16.96 -13.22
C MET A 86 -7.60 17.04 -14.22
N ILE A 87 -8.83 16.77 -13.79
CA ILE A 87 -10.01 16.90 -14.64
C ILE A 87 -10.18 18.36 -15.08
N GLU A 88 -9.93 19.33 -14.20
CA GLU A 88 -9.93 20.76 -14.54
C GLU A 88 -8.90 21.09 -15.62
N ILE A 89 -7.68 20.58 -15.48
CA ILE A 89 -6.61 20.75 -16.46
C ILE A 89 -7.00 20.12 -17.80
N GLY A 90 -7.50 18.88 -17.78
CA GLY A 90 -7.96 18.20 -18.99
C GLY A 90 -9.07 18.95 -19.71
N ASN A 91 -10.03 19.47 -18.94
CA ASN A 91 -11.14 20.26 -19.48
C ASN A 91 -10.67 21.59 -20.10
N THR A 92 -9.75 22.29 -19.42
CA THR A 92 -9.22 23.58 -19.88
C THR A 92 -8.28 23.43 -21.09
N SER A 93 -7.50 22.35 -21.14
CA SER A 93 -6.57 22.08 -22.25
C SER A 93 -7.23 21.40 -23.45
N GLY A 94 -8.49 21.00 -23.36
CA GLY A 94 -9.18 20.23 -24.40
C GLY A 94 -8.66 18.79 -24.58
N LYS A 95 -8.00 18.24 -23.56
CA LYS A 95 -7.43 16.87 -23.53
C LYS A 95 -8.02 16.05 -22.39
N LEU A 96 -9.32 16.21 -22.14
CA LEU A 96 -9.99 15.56 -21.02
C LEU A 96 -9.97 14.04 -21.15
N ASP A 97 -10.09 13.50 -22.34
CA ASP A 97 -10.01 12.07 -22.66
C ASP A 97 -8.64 11.47 -22.29
N ASP A 98 -7.55 12.11 -22.72
CA ASP A 98 -6.18 11.69 -22.41
C ASP A 98 -5.88 11.77 -20.90
N VAL A 99 -6.37 12.81 -20.24
CA VAL A 99 -6.20 13.00 -18.80
C VAL A 99 -6.98 11.95 -18.02
N LEU A 100 -8.22 11.66 -18.39
CA LEU A 100 -9.04 10.63 -17.73
C LEU A 100 -8.43 9.23 -17.93
N GLU A 101 -7.95 8.89 -19.12
CA GLU A 101 -7.24 7.64 -19.35
C GLU A 101 -5.97 7.54 -18.48
N SER A 102 -5.24 8.65 -18.37
CA SER A 102 -4.04 8.71 -17.54
C SER A 102 -4.37 8.58 -16.04
N LEU A 103 -5.48 9.17 -15.58
CA LEU A 103 -5.99 8.99 -14.22
C LEU A 103 -6.44 7.56 -13.96
N ALA A 104 -7.14 6.92 -14.92
CA ALA A 104 -7.52 5.52 -14.83
C ALA A 104 -6.30 4.61 -14.64
N ASN A 105 -5.27 4.80 -15.45
CA ASN A 105 -4.01 4.06 -15.35
C ASN A 105 -3.31 4.32 -14.01
N HIS A 106 -3.31 5.57 -13.52
CA HIS A 106 -2.74 5.92 -12.22
C HIS A 106 -3.46 5.19 -11.07
N TYR A 107 -4.79 5.25 -11.02
CA TYR A 107 -5.54 4.60 -9.95
C TYR A 107 -5.54 3.07 -10.03
N ASN A 108 -5.49 2.49 -11.23
CA ASN A 108 -5.26 1.06 -11.42
C ASN A 108 -3.90 0.63 -10.85
N ARG A 109 -2.85 1.41 -11.09
CA ARG A 109 -1.52 1.19 -10.54
C ARG A 109 -1.51 1.28 -9.01
N GLU A 110 -2.11 2.31 -8.45
CA GLU A 110 -2.24 2.47 -6.99
C GLU A 110 -2.99 1.30 -6.34
N GLU A 111 -4.04 0.80 -6.98
CA GLU A 111 -4.78 -0.39 -6.52
C GLU A 111 -3.92 -1.66 -6.60
N ALA A 112 -3.18 -1.85 -7.68
CA ALA A 112 -2.27 -2.99 -7.84
C ALA A 112 -1.19 -2.99 -6.76
N ILE A 113 -0.53 -1.85 -6.51
CA ILE A 113 0.46 -1.69 -5.44
C ILE A 113 -0.18 -1.98 -4.07
N ALA A 114 -1.36 -1.44 -3.79
CA ALA A 114 -2.05 -1.65 -2.53
C ALA A 114 -2.42 -3.13 -2.32
N GLN A 115 -2.86 -3.82 -3.38
CA GLN A 115 -3.15 -5.26 -3.33
C GLN A 115 -1.89 -6.10 -3.14
N SER A 116 -0.82 -5.79 -3.83
CA SER A 116 0.47 -6.47 -3.70
C SER A 116 1.02 -6.35 -2.27
N ILE A 117 1.00 -5.14 -1.70
CA ILE A 117 1.39 -4.91 -0.29
C ILE A 117 0.49 -5.71 0.67
N LYS A 118 -0.83 -5.68 0.45
CA LYS A 118 -1.78 -6.42 1.29
C LYS A 118 -1.49 -7.93 1.26
N SER A 119 -1.26 -8.49 0.09
CA SER A 119 -0.94 -9.91 -0.07
C SER A 119 0.39 -10.25 0.59
N ALA A 120 1.42 -9.41 0.40
CA ALA A 120 2.74 -9.57 0.99
C ALA A 120 2.75 -9.58 2.53
N VAL A 121 1.77 -8.91 3.16
CA VAL A 121 1.67 -8.86 4.64
C VAL A 121 0.68 -9.91 5.17
N THR A 122 -0.40 -10.20 4.44
CA THR A 122 -1.46 -11.12 4.90
C THR A 122 -0.96 -12.56 5.02
N TYR A 123 -0.18 -13.03 4.04
CA TYR A 123 0.30 -14.41 4.01
C TYR A 123 1.26 -14.74 5.16
N PRO A 124 2.36 -13.99 5.40
CA PRO A 124 3.22 -14.19 6.57
C PRO A 124 2.49 -14.10 7.91
N PHE A 125 1.55 -13.15 8.02
CA PHE A 125 0.74 -13.01 9.23
C PHE A 125 -0.08 -14.28 9.53
N LEU A 126 -0.70 -14.87 8.51
CA LEU A 126 -1.48 -16.11 8.66
C LEU A 126 -0.59 -17.27 9.09
N ILE A 127 0.61 -17.41 8.49
CA ILE A 127 1.59 -18.44 8.89
C ILE A 127 2.03 -18.24 10.35
N ILE A 128 2.35 -17.01 10.76
CA ILE A 128 2.74 -16.70 12.14
C ILE A 128 1.61 -17.05 13.12
N CYS A 129 0.37 -16.71 12.82
CA CYS A 129 -0.78 -17.07 13.66
C CYS A 129 -0.92 -18.59 13.78
N MET A 130 -0.81 -19.32 12.69
CA MET A 130 -0.89 -20.77 12.66
C MET A 130 0.26 -21.42 13.45
N MET A 131 1.48 -20.89 13.29
CA MET A 131 2.65 -21.32 14.05
C MET A 131 2.46 -21.11 15.56
N LEU A 132 1.96 -19.96 15.97
CA LEU A 132 1.66 -19.67 17.38
C LEU A 132 0.62 -20.64 17.96
N VAL A 133 -0.42 -20.99 17.20
CA VAL A 133 -1.44 -21.96 17.62
C VAL A 133 -0.80 -23.35 17.80
N VAL A 134 0.03 -23.80 16.88
CA VAL A 134 0.72 -25.11 16.98
C VAL A 134 1.63 -25.15 18.21
N ILE A 135 2.47 -24.13 18.40
CA ILE A 135 3.36 -24.04 19.58
C ILE A 135 2.54 -24.04 20.86
N LEU A 136 1.44 -23.29 20.91
CA LEU A 136 0.58 -23.21 22.08
C LEU A 136 -0.05 -24.55 22.43
N VAL A 137 -0.54 -25.31 21.43
CA VAL A 137 -1.07 -26.66 21.63
C VAL A 137 0.01 -27.62 22.14
N LEU A 138 1.20 -27.60 21.56
CA LEU A 138 2.32 -28.43 22.00
C LEU A 138 2.71 -28.12 23.44
N VAL A 139 2.82 -26.86 23.81
CA VAL A 139 3.27 -26.46 25.16
C VAL A 139 2.18 -26.70 26.20
N ILE A 140 0.90 -26.43 25.93
CA ILE A 140 -0.18 -26.51 26.92
C ILE A 140 -0.73 -27.95 27.05
N LYS A 141 -0.75 -28.73 25.96
CA LYS A 141 -1.37 -30.07 25.99
C LYS A 141 -0.35 -31.19 25.98
N VAL A 142 0.62 -31.12 25.07
CA VAL A 142 1.54 -32.26 24.83
C VAL A 142 2.59 -32.31 25.95
N LEU A 143 3.20 -31.22 26.32
CA LEU A 143 4.28 -31.18 27.31
C LEU A 143 3.82 -31.67 28.71
N PRO A 144 2.64 -31.30 29.25
CA PRO A 144 2.16 -31.82 30.54
C PRO A 144 1.85 -33.33 30.53
N ILE A 145 1.42 -33.90 29.39
CA ILE A 145 1.19 -35.33 29.26
C ILE A 145 2.51 -36.08 29.47
N PHE A 146 3.59 -35.62 28.85
CA PHE A 146 4.91 -36.21 29.04
C PHE A 146 5.42 -36.03 30.49
N GLN A 147 5.15 -34.90 31.12
CA GLN A 147 5.48 -34.68 32.54
C GLN A 147 4.84 -35.75 33.41
N GLN A 148 3.56 -36.06 33.21
CA GLN A 148 2.86 -37.12 33.97
C GLN A 148 3.50 -38.48 33.76
N VAL A 149 3.89 -38.81 32.55
CA VAL A 149 4.60 -40.06 32.22
C VAL A 149 5.93 -40.15 32.96
N PHE A 150 6.73 -39.10 33.02
CA PHE A 150 8.01 -39.09 33.75
C PHE A 150 7.84 -39.24 35.25
N VAL A 151 6.84 -38.58 35.82
CA VAL A 151 6.51 -38.73 37.25
C VAL A 151 6.11 -40.16 37.58
N GLN A 152 5.31 -40.81 36.70
CA GLN A 152 4.93 -42.23 36.86
C GLN A 152 6.12 -43.20 36.76
N LEU A 153 7.13 -42.84 35.97
CA LEU A 153 8.36 -43.61 35.83
C LEU A 153 9.38 -43.33 36.97
N GLY A 154 9.04 -42.54 37.97
CA GLY A 154 9.88 -42.21 39.11
C GLY A 154 11.10 -41.36 38.79
N THR A 155 11.09 -40.65 37.67
CA THR A 155 12.20 -39.80 37.23
C THR A 155 11.77 -38.33 37.12
N GLU A 156 12.67 -37.43 37.52
CA GLU A 156 12.45 -36.00 37.34
C GLU A 156 13.04 -35.50 36.01
N MET A 157 12.31 -34.64 35.33
CA MET A 157 12.87 -33.92 34.20
C MET A 157 13.99 -32.98 34.65
N THR A 158 15.13 -33.05 34.01
CA THR A 158 16.31 -32.25 34.36
C THR A 158 16.74 -31.31 33.21
N GLY A 159 17.55 -30.32 33.54
CA GLY A 159 18.15 -29.42 32.56
C GLY A 159 17.16 -28.63 31.71
N PHE A 160 17.34 -28.66 30.40
CA PHE A 160 16.55 -27.93 29.40
C PHE A 160 15.06 -28.29 29.44
N SER A 161 14.74 -29.58 29.63
CA SER A 161 13.35 -30.07 29.72
C SER A 161 12.59 -29.48 30.90
N LYS A 162 13.24 -29.29 32.06
CA LYS A 162 12.66 -28.63 33.24
C LYS A 162 12.43 -27.15 33.01
N GLY A 163 13.37 -26.49 32.31
CA GLY A 163 13.21 -25.07 31.89
C GLY A 163 12.02 -24.86 30.96
N LEU A 164 11.86 -25.75 29.95
CA LEU A 164 10.77 -25.73 29.00
C LEU A 164 9.42 -26.04 29.67
N LEU A 165 9.38 -26.98 30.61
CA LEU A 165 8.21 -27.24 31.44
C LEU A 165 7.79 -26.06 32.31
N ASN A 166 8.74 -25.43 32.98
CA ASN A 166 8.44 -24.25 33.79
C ASN A 166 7.88 -23.12 32.92
N PHE A 167 8.46 -22.92 31.74
CA PHE A 167 7.91 -21.99 30.74
C PHE A 167 6.49 -22.39 30.30
N GLY A 168 6.27 -23.67 30.02
CA GLY A 168 4.97 -24.23 29.65
C GLY A 168 3.93 -24.11 30.77
N ASN A 169 4.29 -24.36 32.01
CA ASN A 169 3.41 -24.19 33.17
C ASN A 169 3.05 -22.72 33.42
N THR A 170 4.02 -21.81 33.27
CA THR A 170 3.76 -20.38 33.30
C THR A 170 2.82 -19.98 32.18
N LEU A 171 3.05 -20.45 30.97
CA LEU A 171 2.20 -20.18 29.80
C LEU A 171 0.80 -20.78 29.97
N SER A 172 0.68 -22.00 30.57
CA SER A 172 -0.60 -22.61 30.90
C SER A 172 -1.37 -21.82 31.96
N THR A 173 -0.70 -21.35 33.02
CA THR A 173 -1.28 -20.53 34.07
C THR A 173 -1.79 -19.19 33.53
N TYR A 174 -1.04 -18.58 32.61
CA TYR A 174 -1.39 -17.32 31.95
C TYR A 174 -1.99 -17.51 30.54
N SER A 175 -2.46 -18.71 30.22
CA SER A 175 -2.99 -19.03 28.88
C SER A 175 -4.09 -18.07 28.39
N ALA A 176 -4.98 -17.64 29.31
CA ALA A 176 -6.01 -16.66 28.99
C ALA A 176 -5.41 -15.29 28.57
N ILE A 177 -4.34 -14.87 29.22
CA ILE A 177 -3.64 -13.60 28.89
C ILE A 177 -2.92 -13.75 27.54
N PHE A 178 -2.29 -14.91 27.28
CA PHE A 178 -1.61 -15.17 26.01
C PHE A 178 -2.58 -15.24 24.84
N ILE A 179 -3.72 -15.94 25.02
CA ILE A 179 -4.80 -15.97 24.02
C ILE A 179 -5.36 -14.57 23.79
N ALA A 180 -5.59 -13.80 24.85
CA ALA A 180 -6.03 -12.41 24.73
C ALA A 180 -5.00 -11.57 23.96
N LEU A 181 -3.70 -11.74 24.20
CA LEU A 181 -2.63 -11.06 23.46
C LEU A 181 -2.65 -11.40 21.99
N VAL A 182 -2.80 -12.69 21.63
CA VAL A 182 -2.91 -13.12 20.21
C VAL A 182 -4.14 -12.50 19.55
N ILE A 183 -5.27 -12.48 20.25
CA ILE A 183 -6.50 -11.84 19.74
C ILE A 183 -6.29 -10.32 19.56
N ILE A 184 -5.63 -9.66 20.51
CA ILE A 184 -5.31 -8.22 20.40
C ILE A 184 -4.39 -7.95 19.20
N ILE A 185 -3.37 -8.77 18.99
CA ILE A 185 -2.48 -8.67 17.81
C ILE A 185 -3.27 -8.86 16.52
N ALA A 186 -4.17 -9.86 16.46
CA ALA A 186 -5.02 -10.10 15.31
C ALA A 186 -5.99 -8.93 15.05
N LEU A 187 -6.61 -8.37 16.10
CA LEU A 187 -7.48 -7.21 15.99
C LEU A 187 -6.72 -5.95 15.58
N ALA A 188 -5.52 -5.73 16.15
CA ALA A 188 -4.64 -4.63 15.75
C ALA A 188 -4.25 -4.75 14.27
N PHE A 189 -3.88 -5.95 13.82
CA PHE A 189 -3.60 -6.22 12.41
C PHE A 189 -4.80 -5.89 11.51
N LEU A 190 -6.00 -6.33 11.87
CA LEU A 190 -7.23 -6.01 11.15
C LEU A 190 -7.51 -4.49 11.16
N TYR A 191 -7.25 -3.82 12.26
CA TYR A 191 -7.40 -2.37 12.36
C TYR A 191 -6.45 -1.64 11.41
N PHE A 192 -5.17 -2.00 11.41
CA PHE A 192 -4.15 -1.38 10.55
C PHE A 192 -4.38 -1.67 9.06
N THR A 193 -4.92 -2.84 8.71
CA THR A 193 -5.15 -3.22 7.29
C THR A 193 -6.48 -2.70 6.74
N LYS A 194 -7.52 -2.54 7.58
CA LYS A 194 -8.87 -2.14 7.11
C LYS A 194 -9.18 -0.66 7.28
N THR A 195 -8.54 0.02 8.23
CA THR A 195 -8.84 1.43 8.54
C THR A 195 -7.91 2.37 7.77
N THR A 196 -8.45 3.44 7.18
CA THR A 196 -7.67 4.46 6.45
C THR A 196 -6.62 5.14 7.32
N ILE A 197 -6.95 5.40 8.59
CA ILE A 197 -6.03 5.97 9.58
C ILE A 197 -4.91 4.98 9.91
N GLY A 198 -5.25 3.70 10.11
CA GLY A 198 -4.29 2.64 10.38
C GLY A 198 -3.30 2.42 9.22
N LYS A 199 -3.79 2.42 7.99
CA LYS A 199 -2.93 2.31 6.78
C LYS A 199 -1.91 3.45 6.70
N ARG A 200 -2.33 4.70 6.98
CA ARG A 200 -1.44 5.86 6.96
C ARG A 200 -0.38 5.78 8.06
N GLN A 201 -0.75 5.39 9.28
CA GLN A 201 0.20 5.20 10.38
C GLN A 201 1.19 4.08 10.09
N LEU A 202 0.71 2.94 9.54
CA LEU A 202 1.56 1.83 9.15
C LEU A 202 2.55 2.21 8.04
N SER A 203 2.08 2.92 7.02
CA SER A 203 2.92 3.44 5.94
C SER A 203 4.01 4.37 6.47
N SER A 204 3.67 5.32 7.35
CA SER A 204 4.63 6.23 7.97
C SER A 204 5.66 5.49 8.85
N PHE A 205 5.25 4.50 9.63
CA PHE A 205 6.16 3.68 10.42
C PHE A 205 7.09 2.85 9.52
N CYS A 206 6.52 2.16 8.52
CA CYS A 206 7.28 1.33 7.60
C CYS A 206 8.22 2.14 6.70
N SER A 207 7.90 3.38 6.36
CA SER A 207 8.78 4.26 5.57
C SER A 207 10.05 4.68 6.32
N THR A 208 10.00 4.66 7.65
CA THR A 208 11.14 5.02 8.53
C THR A 208 12.00 3.79 8.88
N PHE A 209 11.42 2.57 8.81
CA PHE A 209 12.11 1.36 9.21
C PHE A 209 13.17 0.95 8.17
N PRO A 210 14.43 0.66 8.56
CA PRO A 210 15.55 0.47 7.63
C PRO A 210 15.35 -0.67 6.62
N LEU A 211 14.61 -1.73 6.98
CA LEU A 211 14.35 -2.86 6.07
C LEU A 211 13.33 -2.52 4.96
N THR A 212 12.39 -1.63 5.23
CA THR A 212 11.29 -1.31 4.31
C THR A 212 11.46 0.05 3.64
N LYS A 213 12.37 0.88 4.13
CA LYS A 213 12.65 2.22 3.60
C LYS A 213 12.91 2.22 2.10
N GLY A 214 13.79 1.34 1.61
CA GLY A 214 14.12 1.25 0.19
C GLY A 214 12.94 0.90 -0.71
N PHE A 215 11.99 0.09 -0.19
CA PHE A 215 10.75 -0.22 -0.88
C PHE A 215 9.84 1.01 -0.99
N TYR A 216 9.62 1.72 0.11
CA TYR A 216 8.77 2.93 0.10
C TYR A 216 9.40 4.09 -0.70
N GLU A 217 10.72 4.19 -0.78
CA GLU A 217 11.40 5.13 -1.67
C GLU A 217 11.14 4.80 -3.15
N LYS A 218 11.11 3.51 -3.54
CA LYS A 218 10.77 3.09 -4.91
C LYS A 218 9.31 3.41 -5.23
N VAL A 219 8.38 3.14 -4.31
CA VAL A 219 6.96 3.51 -4.48
C VAL A 219 6.81 5.02 -4.69
N ALA A 220 7.49 5.83 -3.88
CA ALA A 220 7.47 7.28 -4.00
C ALA A 220 8.07 7.78 -5.33
N ALA A 221 9.17 7.17 -5.79
CA ALA A 221 9.77 7.49 -7.09
C ALA A 221 8.88 7.08 -8.27
N GLY A 222 8.21 5.93 -8.19
CA GLY A 222 7.23 5.49 -9.17
C GLY A 222 6.03 6.43 -9.25
N ARG A 223 5.47 6.86 -8.11
CA ARG A 223 4.40 7.87 -8.04
C ARG A 223 4.84 9.19 -8.64
N PHE A 224 6.03 9.66 -8.31
CA PHE A 224 6.60 10.87 -8.88
C PHE A 224 6.73 10.75 -10.39
N ALA A 225 7.26 9.66 -10.92
CA ALA A 225 7.38 9.43 -12.35
C ALA A 225 6.03 9.37 -13.04
N SER A 226 5.05 8.65 -12.45
CA SER A 226 3.68 8.57 -12.97
C SER A 226 3.00 9.94 -13.01
N GLY A 227 3.09 10.72 -11.93
CA GLY A 227 2.57 12.07 -11.88
C GLY A 227 3.18 12.97 -12.94
N MET A 228 4.49 12.98 -13.07
CA MET A 228 5.18 13.76 -14.10
C MET A 228 4.80 13.32 -15.52
N ALA A 229 4.59 12.02 -15.76
CA ALA A 229 4.14 11.51 -17.05
C ALA A 229 2.77 12.12 -17.44
N ILE A 230 1.81 12.10 -16.49
CA ILE A 230 0.47 12.63 -16.71
C ILE A 230 0.51 14.13 -16.97
N MET A 231 1.24 14.90 -16.13
CA MET A 231 1.34 16.35 -16.27
C MET A 231 1.97 16.77 -17.59
N LYS A 232 3.04 16.06 -18.01
CA LYS A 232 3.72 16.34 -19.28
C LYS A 232 2.88 15.91 -20.48
N ALA A 233 2.13 14.83 -20.42
CA ALA A 233 1.16 14.44 -21.46
C ALA A 233 0.04 15.48 -21.60
N ALA A 234 -0.44 16.07 -20.49
CA ALA A 234 -1.40 17.15 -20.48
C ALA A 234 -0.82 18.51 -20.98
N GLY A 235 0.51 18.59 -21.19
CA GLY A 235 1.19 19.77 -21.72
C GLY A 235 1.52 20.84 -20.67
N LEU A 236 1.49 20.49 -19.37
CA LEU A 236 1.83 21.43 -18.32
C LEU A 236 3.33 21.78 -18.32
N ASP A 237 3.61 23.01 -17.87
CA ASP A 237 4.97 23.42 -17.60
C ASP A 237 5.62 22.59 -16.47
N THR A 238 6.91 22.74 -16.27
CA THR A 238 7.65 21.91 -15.31
C THR A 238 7.33 22.27 -13.87
N ASP A 239 7.14 23.56 -13.56
CA ASP A 239 6.91 24.01 -12.19
C ASP A 239 5.55 23.58 -11.69
N LYS A 240 4.49 23.77 -12.49
CA LYS A 240 3.15 23.24 -12.19
C LYS A 240 3.13 21.73 -12.09
N SER A 241 3.87 21.05 -12.98
CA SER A 241 3.99 19.58 -12.93
C SER A 241 4.61 19.12 -11.62
N LEU A 242 5.66 19.79 -11.13
CA LEU A 242 6.27 19.49 -9.84
C LEU A 242 5.32 19.72 -8.67
N ASP A 243 4.57 20.84 -8.67
CA ASP A 243 3.62 21.17 -7.62
C ASP A 243 2.54 20.11 -7.47
N LEU A 244 1.89 19.76 -8.57
CA LEU A 244 0.83 18.76 -8.56
C LEU A 244 1.36 17.36 -8.26
N THR A 245 2.51 17.00 -8.82
CA THR A 245 3.12 15.69 -8.55
C THR A 245 3.57 15.55 -7.09
N SER A 246 3.99 16.64 -6.45
CA SER A 246 4.36 16.60 -5.02
C SER A 246 3.19 16.18 -4.12
N GLN A 247 1.94 16.46 -4.51
CA GLN A 247 0.73 16.07 -3.78
C GLN A 247 0.44 14.56 -3.86
N LEU A 248 1.01 13.85 -4.85
CA LEU A 248 0.86 12.40 -5.01
C LEU A 248 1.87 11.61 -4.18
N VAL A 249 2.93 12.26 -3.74
CA VAL A 249 4.03 11.60 -3.05
C VAL A 249 3.79 11.68 -1.55
N ASP A 250 3.36 10.55 -0.96
CA ASP A 250 3.16 10.40 0.49
C ASP A 250 4.43 9.83 1.15
N ASN A 251 5.57 10.54 0.96
CA ASN A 251 6.86 10.14 1.51
C ASN A 251 7.73 11.38 1.80
N GLU A 252 8.01 11.64 3.08
CA GLU A 252 8.74 12.83 3.55
C GLU A 252 10.15 12.95 2.92
N ALA A 253 10.87 11.84 2.78
CA ALA A 253 12.20 11.85 2.16
C ALA A 253 12.14 12.26 0.69
N MET A 254 11.11 11.83 -0.04
CA MET A 254 10.90 12.22 -1.43
C MET A 254 10.43 13.67 -1.56
N GLU A 255 9.57 14.13 -0.66
CA GLU A 255 9.17 15.55 -0.62
C GLU A 255 10.38 16.48 -0.43
N LEU A 256 11.31 16.11 0.45
CA LEU A 256 12.56 16.86 0.63
C LEU A 256 13.41 16.88 -0.64
N LYS A 257 13.46 15.75 -1.38
CA LYS A 257 14.16 15.69 -2.67
C LYS A 257 13.50 16.57 -3.72
N ILE A 258 12.16 16.60 -3.76
CA ILE A 258 11.40 17.45 -4.68
C ILE A 258 11.63 18.93 -4.35
N LYS A 259 11.58 19.32 -3.08
CA LYS A 259 11.91 20.68 -2.64
C LYS A 259 13.33 21.07 -3.02
N LYS A 260 14.31 20.17 -2.80
CA LYS A 260 15.69 20.38 -3.22
C LYS A 260 15.80 20.55 -4.73
N CYS A 261 15.07 19.77 -5.52
CA CYS A 261 15.03 19.90 -6.98
C CYS A 261 14.55 21.28 -7.39
N ARG A 262 13.46 21.77 -6.80
CA ARG A 262 12.92 23.12 -7.04
C ARG A 262 13.95 24.21 -6.70
N ASN A 263 14.50 24.18 -5.51
CA ASN A 263 15.51 25.17 -5.10
C ASN A 263 16.71 25.22 -6.06
N LEU A 264 17.12 24.05 -6.58
CA LEU A 264 18.22 23.99 -7.57
C LEU A 264 17.81 24.57 -8.94
N MET A 265 16.52 24.52 -9.30
CA MET A 265 16.02 25.15 -10.53
C MET A 265 15.90 26.68 -10.39
N GLU A 266 15.39 27.14 -9.26
CA GLU A 266 15.24 28.57 -8.98
C GLU A 266 16.58 29.28 -8.77
N GLY A 267 17.57 28.56 -8.20
CA GLY A 267 18.85 29.14 -7.79
C GLY A 267 18.69 30.02 -6.54
N ASP A 268 19.75 30.66 -6.15
CA ASP A 268 19.78 31.66 -5.08
C ASP A 268 20.57 32.92 -5.51
N GLU A 269 20.67 33.90 -4.61
CA GLU A 269 21.32 35.21 -4.86
C GLU A 269 22.76 35.08 -5.35
N HIS A 270 23.41 33.92 -5.17
CA HIS A 270 24.84 33.68 -5.46
C HIS A 270 25.04 32.57 -6.50
N THR A 271 24.04 31.75 -6.77
CA THR A 271 24.12 30.62 -7.70
C THR A 271 22.97 30.62 -8.68
N PRO A 272 23.23 30.72 -10.00
CA PRO A 272 22.18 30.67 -11.00
C PRO A 272 21.49 29.31 -10.98
N GLY A 273 20.17 29.30 -11.21
CA GLY A 273 19.41 28.07 -11.34
C GLY A 273 19.93 27.14 -12.45
N ILE A 274 19.83 25.87 -12.24
CA ILE A 274 20.26 24.84 -13.21
C ILE A 274 19.06 24.20 -13.90
N SER A 275 19.32 23.50 -15.02
CA SER A 275 18.25 22.82 -15.76
C SER A 275 17.51 21.81 -14.92
N PHE A 276 16.23 21.59 -15.22
CA PHE A 276 15.39 20.63 -14.49
C PHE A 276 15.99 19.21 -14.48
N SER A 277 16.50 18.72 -15.62
CA SER A 277 17.11 17.40 -15.70
C SER A 277 18.35 17.27 -14.82
N GLU A 278 19.13 18.34 -14.68
CA GLU A 278 20.30 18.39 -13.80
C GLU A 278 19.87 18.50 -12.32
N SER A 279 18.85 19.29 -12.05
CA SER A 279 18.26 19.41 -10.71
C SER A 279 17.71 18.09 -10.20
N LEU A 280 17.01 17.33 -11.05
CA LEU A 280 16.53 15.96 -10.74
C LEU A 280 17.69 15.03 -10.34
N ALA A 281 18.77 15.04 -11.11
CA ALA A 281 19.93 14.21 -10.83
C ALA A 281 20.63 14.61 -9.52
N LYS A 282 20.85 15.91 -9.27
CA LYS A 282 21.46 16.42 -8.05
C LYS A 282 20.57 16.28 -6.81
N ALA A 283 19.25 16.32 -6.97
CA ALA A 283 18.31 16.06 -5.89
C ALA A 283 18.25 14.57 -5.52
N GLY A 284 18.65 13.67 -6.42
CA GLY A 284 18.64 12.23 -6.19
C GLY A 284 17.22 11.64 -6.13
N ILE A 285 16.29 12.20 -6.94
CA ILE A 285 14.94 11.69 -7.07
C ILE A 285 14.94 10.33 -7.77
N PHE A 286 15.76 10.22 -8.84
CA PHE A 286 15.94 9.00 -9.61
C PHE A 286 17.38 8.50 -9.55
N SER A 287 17.56 7.24 -9.95
CA SER A 287 18.90 6.70 -10.22
C SER A 287 19.60 7.48 -11.35
N ALA A 288 20.92 7.35 -11.43
CA ALA A 288 21.71 8.00 -12.49
C ALA A 288 21.24 7.60 -13.91
N MET A 289 20.78 6.35 -14.07
CA MET A 289 20.27 5.84 -15.34
C MET A 289 18.97 6.56 -15.72
N TYR A 290 17.97 6.59 -14.82
CA TYR A 290 16.69 7.23 -15.07
C TYR A 290 16.81 8.76 -15.26
N SER A 291 17.71 9.40 -14.50
CA SER A 291 18.00 10.83 -14.69
C SER A 291 18.56 11.14 -16.09
N LYS A 292 19.42 10.26 -16.63
CA LYS A 292 19.90 10.38 -18.01
C LYS A 292 18.77 10.16 -19.03
N MET A 293 17.88 9.20 -18.79
CA MET A 293 16.71 8.98 -19.66
C MET A 293 15.81 10.22 -19.71
N VAL A 294 15.54 10.86 -18.57
CA VAL A 294 14.76 12.10 -18.50
C VAL A 294 15.44 13.22 -19.31
N ASN A 295 16.77 13.38 -19.20
CA ASN A 295 17.50 14.38 -19.99
C ASN A 295 17.36 14.11 -21.51
N ILE A 296 17.43 12.85 -21.95
CA ILE A 296 17.19 12.47 -23.34
C ILE A 296 15.76 12.80 -23.76
N GLY A 297 14.78 12.49 -22.91
CA GLY A 297 13.36 12.80 -23.15
C GLY A 297 13.10 14.29 -23.35
N PHE A 298 13.72 15.16 -22.54
CA PHE A 298 13.65 16.61 -22.73
C PHE A 298 14.26 17.07 -24.06
N LYS A 299 15.40 16.50 -24.46
CA LYS A 299 16.05 16.83 -25.73
C LYS A 299 15.27 16.34 -26.97
N SER A 300 14.54 15.25 -26.83
CA SER A 300 13.75 14.64 -27.93
C SER A 300 12.29 15.12 -27.97
N GLY A 301 11.84 15.92 -26.98
CA GLY A 301 10.45 16.35 -26.87
C GLY A 301 9.46 15.24 -26.49
N SER A 302 9.94 14.11 -25.98
CA SER A 302 9.12 12.94 -25.60
C SER A 302 9.25 12.58 -24.12
N VAL A 303 9.30 13.60 -23.28
CA VAL A 303 9.55 13.46 -21.85
C VAL A 303 8.42 12.73 -21.12
N ASP A 304 7.18 12.89 -21.56
CA ASP A 304 5.98 12.17 -21.12
C ASP A 304 6.17 10.64 -21.22
N LYS A 305 6.60 10.17 -22.39
CA LYS A 305 6.86 8.73 -22.64
C LYS A 305 7.99 8.19 -21.79
N VAL A 306 9.04 9.01 -21.58
CA VAL A 306 10.16 8.62 -20.72
C VAL A 306 9.71 8.47 -19.27
N TYR A 307 8.94 9.42 -18.74
CA TYR A 307 8.40 9.31 -17.38
C TYR A 307 7.47 8.11 -17.22
N LYS A 308 6.62 7.84 -18.23
CA LYS A 308 5.78 6.65 -18.24
C LYS A 308 6.63 5.38 -18.15
N LYS A 309 7.69 5.26 -18.98
CA LYS A 309 8.61 4.12 -18.96
C LYS A 309 9.33 3.96 -17.62
N ILE A 310 9.74 5.06 -16.99
CA ILE A 310 10.36 5.05 -15.66
C ILE A 310 9.35 4.56 -14.60
N ALA A 311 8.11 5.04 -14.67
CA ALA A 311 7.06 4.61 -13.77
C ALA A 311 6.78 3.10 -13.90
N ASP A 312 6.66 2.59 -15.13
CA ASP A 312 6.48 1.15 -15.40
C ASP A 312 7.66 0.32 -14.88
N SER A 313 8.90 0.82 -15.02
CA SER A 313 10.08 0.14 -14.47
C SER A 313 10.08 0.11 -12.94
N TYR A 314 9.62 1.18 -12.28
CA TYR A 314 9.48 1.16 -10.82
C TYR A 314 8.39 0.18 -10.34
N ASP A 315 7.31 0.00 -11.11
CA ASP A 315 6.29 -1.00 -10.79
C ASP A 315 6.89 -2.42 -10.81
N GLU A 316 7.66 -2.76 -11.84
CA GLU A 316 8.38 -4.04 -11.93
C GLU A 316 9.37 -4.22 -10.75
N GLU A 317 10.10 -3.14 -10.38
CA GLU A 317 11.01 -3.17 -9.24
C GLU A 317 10.27 -3.34 -7.89
N ILE A 318 9.10 -2.75 -7.74
CA ILE A 318 8.24 -2.87 -6.56
C ILE A 318 7.74 -4.30 -6.43
N GLU A 319 7.18 -4.89 -7.50
CA GLU A 319 6.71 -6.28 -7.52
C GLU A 319 7.85 -7.27 -7.22
N THR A 320 9.00 -7.08 -7.85
CA THR A 320 10.20 -7.90 -7.61
C THR A 320 10.67 -7.80 -6.16
N SER A 321 10.68 -6.60 -5.59
CA SER A 321 11.08 -6.38 -4.19
C SER A 321 10.13 -7.07 -3.20
N LEU A 322 8.82 -7.03 -3.46
CA LEU A 322 7.81 -7.72 -2.66
C LEU A 322 7.96 -9.24 -2.78
N SER A 323 8.07 -9.76 -4.00
CA SER A 323 8.25 -11.19 -4.26
C SER A 323 9.50 -11.73 -3.57
N ASN A 324 10.63 -11.04 -3.68
CA ASN A 324 11.88 -11.42 -3.03
C ASN A 324 11.74 -11.43 -1.49
N THR A 325 11.05 -10.44 -0.93
CA THR A 325 10.82 -10.37 0.53
C THR A 325 10.00 -11.58 1.00
N ILE A 326 8.92 -11.93 0.30
CA ILE A 326 8.07 -13.08 0.62
C ILE A 326 8.88 -14.37 0.49
N SER A 327 9.65 -14.54 -0.58
CA SER A 327 10.44 -15.73 -0.88
C SER A 327 11.52 -16.01 0.18
N ILE A 328 12.03 -15.00 0.88
CA ILE A 328 12.97 -15.16 1.99
C ILE A 328 12.22 -15.44 3.31
N LEU A 329 11.10 -14.78 3.51
CA LEU A 329 10.34 -14.81 4.76
C LEU A 329 9.71 -16.18 4.99
N GLU A 330 9.18 -16.81 3.95
CA GLU A 330 8.52 -18.12 4.02
C GLU A 330 9.46 -19.25 4.52
N PRO A 331 10.63 -19.53 3.89
CA PRO A 331 11.55 -20.54 4.39
C PRO A 331 12.06 -20.21 5.80
N THR A 332 12.28 -18.94 6.11
CA THR A 332 12.76 -18.51 7.43
C THR A 332 11.75 -18.87 8.52
N LEU A 333 10.45 -18.62 8.31
CA LEU A 333 9.40 -18.99 9.25
C LEU A 333 9.28 -20.51 9.43
N VAL A 334 9.40 -21.27 8.32
CA VAL A 334 9.38 -22.75 8.38
C VAL A 334 10.57 -23.28 9.15
N ILE A 335 11.77 -22.74 8.96
CA ILE A 335 12.97 -23.12 9.71
C ILE A 335 12.79 -22.83 11.20
N ILE A 336 12.30 -21.64 11.56
CA ILE A 336 12.03 -21.28 12.96
C ILE A 336 11.05 -22.26 13.60
N LEU A 337 9.93 -22.56 12.93
CA LEU A 337 8.95 -23.53 13.41
C LEU A 337 9.57 -24.90 13.60
N SER A 338 10.35 -25.40 12.61
CA SER A 338 11.00 -26.71 12.66
C SER A 338 11.99 -26.80 13.82
N VAL A 339 12.77 -25.76 14.07
CA VAL A 339 13.69 -25.71 15.23
C VAL A 339 12.93 -25.76 16.54
N VAL A 340 11.85 -24.97 16.69
CA VAL A 340 11.03 -24.98 17.91
C VAL A 340 10.40 -26.36 18.17
N VAL A 341 9.81 -26.96 17.13
CA VAL A 341 9.23 -28.31 17.24
C VAL A 341 10.31 -29.35 17.58
N CYS A 342 11.47 -29.28 16.94
CA CYS A 342 12.61 -30.18 17.24
C CYS A 342 13.06 -30.03 18.68
N LEU A 343 13.20 -28.82 19.21
CA LEU A 343 13.56 -28.59 20.62
C LEU A 343 12.52 -29.17 21.58
N ILE A 344 11.24 -29.05 21.27
CA ILE A 344 10.16 -29.64 22.09
C ILE A 344 10.27 -31.20 22.06
N LEU A 345 10.46 -31.78 20.89
CA LEU A 345 10.62 -33.24 20.76
C LEU A 345 11.88 -33.76 21.50
N LEU A 346 13.01 -33.06 21.34
CA LEU A 346 14.25 -33.42 22.06
C LEU A 346 14.06 -33.31 23.57
N SER A 347 13.30 -32.35 24.07
CA SER A 347 13.02 -32.21 25.50
C SER A 347 12.24 -33.40 26.08
N VAL A 348 11.54 -34.16 25.22
CA VAL A 348 10.78 -35.35 25.59
C VAL A 348 11.64 -36.62 25.40
N ILE A 349 12.35 -36.73 24.29
CA ILE A 349 13.10 -37.95 23.94
C ILE A 349 14.34 -38.11 24.84
N MET A 350 15.08 -37.05 25.15
CA MET A 350 16.30 -37.15 25.97
C MET A 350 16.09 -37.85 27.32
N PRO A 351 15.10 -37.45 28.16
CA PRO A 351 14.84 -38.13 29.41
C PRO A 351 14.40 -39.60 29.23
N LEU A 352 13.60 -39.89 28.17
CA LEU A 352 13.19 -41.28 27.86
C LEU A 352 14.39 -42.17 27.57
N MET A 353 15.35 -41.69 26.78
CA MET A 353 16.59 -42.42 26.52
C MET A 353 17.42 -42.67 27.80
N GLY A 354 17.47 -41.67 28.69
CA GLY A 354 18.12 -41.80 29.98
C GLY A 354 17.51 -42.91 30.86
N ILE A 355 16.18 -43.03 30.86
CA ILE A 355 15.46 -44.11 31.58
C ILE A 355 15.78 -45.47 30.96
N MET A 356 15.71 -45.60 29.64
CA MET A 356 16.02 -46.85 28.94
C MET A 356 17.46 -47.29 29.20
N SER A 357 18.41 -46.40 29.29
CA SER A 357 19.81 -46.74 29.60
C SER A 357 20.05 -47.06 31.07
N SER A 358 19.13 -46.76 31.98
CA SER A 358 19.24 -47.10 33.40
C SER A 358 18.55 -48.40 33.77
N ILE A 359 17.71 -48.95 32.90
CA ILE A 359 16.97 -50.22 33.08
C ILE A 359 17.66 -51.38 32.37
N GLY A 360 18.52 -51.12 31.39
CA GLY A 360 19.37 -52.14 30.72
C GLY A 360 20.76 -52.17 31.29
#